data_2ab4e049842a17bcab4e44048c252089
#
_entry.id   2ab4e049842a17bcab4e44048c252089
#
_cell.length_a   1.000
_cell.length_b   1.000
_cell.length_c   1.000
_cell.angle_alpha   90.00
_cell.angle_beta   90.00
_cell.angle_gamma   90.00
#
_symmetry.space_group_name_H-M   'P 1'
#
loop_
_entity.id
_entity.type
_entity.pdbx_description
1 polymer ?
#
loop_
_entity_poly.entity_id
_entity_poly.type
_entity_poly.pdbx_seq_one_letter_code
_entity_poly.pdbx_strand_id
1 'polypeptide(L)'
;MKWKIHQMDVKTTFLNGVVEDEVYVEQPLRFEAHDRQTHVCKLKKSLYGLKQAVRTWYSKMDSFLTSLDFTKSKADSNLYYKVEKGNPVILLLYVYDMFVTGDDGLIIDTKMKLIVEFEMKDLGMMHYFLVWGCGRVQMGSSLVKGSI
;
A
#
# COMPACT_ATOMS: atom_id res chain seq x y z
N MET A 1 0.09 -20.37 17.12
CA MET A 1 0.24 -20.23 15.66
C MET A 1 1.32 -19.18 15.39
N LYS A 2 2.33 -19.52 14.60
CA LYS A 2 3.43 -18.58 14.28
C LYS A 2 3.17 -18.00 12.90
N TRP A 3 2.61 -16.80 12.82
CA TRP A 3 2.39 -16.12 11.57
C TRP A 3 3.63 -15.31 11.18
N LYS A 4 3.98 -15.38 9.91
CA LYS A 4 5.04 -14.57 9.32
C LYS A 4 4.43 -13.30 8.77
N ILE A 5 5.10 -12.18 8.94
CA ILE A 5 4.69 -10.92 8.33
C ILE A 5 5.57 -10.71 7.11
N HIS A 6 4.94 -10.56 5.95
CA HIS A 6 5.59 -10.24 4.70
C HIS A 6 5.40 -8.76 4.39
N GLN A 7 6.43 -8.14 3.85
CA GLN A 7 6.40 -6.73 3.45
C GLN A 7 6.45 -6.62 1.94
N MET A 8 5.62 -5.72 1.40
CA MET A 8 5.63 -5.33 0.01
C MET A 8 5.73 -3.81 -0.08
N ASP A 9 6.44 -3.31 -1.07
CA ASP A 9 6.62 -1.89 -1.34
C ASP A 9 6.01 -1.53 -2.69
N VAL A 10 5.29 -0.42 -2.75
CA VAL A 10 4.62 0.06 -3.96
C VAL A 10 5.45 1.17 -4.59
N LYS A 11 6.16 0.85 -5.66
CA LYS A 11 7.10 1.78 -6.32
C LYS A 11 6.43 3.01 -6.93
N THR A 12 5.21 2.87 -7.41
CA THR A 12 4.49 3.92 -8.13
C THR A 12 3.16 4.29 -7.48
N THR A 13 3.15 4.25 -6.14
CA THR A 13 1.94 4.38 -5.33
C THR A 13 1.01 5.51 -5.81
N PHE A 14 1.54 6.71 -5.95
CA PHE A 14 0.72 7.89 -6.29
C PHE A 14 0.50 8.06 -7.79
N LEU A 15 1.26 7.38 -8.64
CA LEU A 15 1.10 7.42 -10.09
C LEU A 15 0.01 6.45 -10.58
N ASN A 16 -0.40 5.51 -9.75
CA ASN A 16 -1.45 4.54 -10.09
C ASN A 16 -2.86 5.11 -9.90
N GLY A 17 -3.01 6.23 -9.19
CA GLY A 17 -4.28 6.91 -9.00
C GLY A 17 -4.65 7.83 -10.16
N VAL A 18 -5.95 7.96 -10.45
CA VAL A 18 -6.49 9.01 -11.34
C VAL A 18 -6.79 10.23 -10.48
N VAL A 19 -6.44 11.42 -10.96
CA VAL A 19 -6.79 12.67 -10.29
C VAL A 19 -8.23 13.01 -10.65
N GLU A 20 -9.13 13.00 -9.65
CA GLU A 20 -10.53 13.35 -9.83
C GLU A 20 -10.72 14.87 -9.96
N ASP A 21 -9.92 15.63 -9.21
CA ASP A 21 -9.92 17.09 -9.26
C ASP A 21 -8.91 17.62 -10.27
N GLU A 22 -9.19 18.79 -10.85
CA GLU A 22 -8.23 19.47 -11.72
C GLU A 22 -7.07 20.01 -10.88
N VAL A 23 -5.89 19.43 -11.05
CA VAL A 23 -4.67 19.87 -10.39
C VAL A 23 -3.69 20.40 -11.42
N TYR A 24 -3.25 21.62 -11.21
CA TYR A 24 -2.27 22.31 -12.04
C TYR A 24 -0.97 22.50 -11.29
N VAL A 25 0.14 22.26 -11.96
CA VAL A 25 1.49 22.45 -11.44
C VAL A 25 2.29 23.31 -12.40
N GLU A 26 3.31 23.98 -11.88
CA GLU A 26 4.28 24.71 -12.70
C GLU A 26 5.03 23.74 -13.64
N GLN A 27 5.42 24.24 -14.82
CA GLN A 27 6.25 23.47 -15.73
C GLN A 27 7.60 23.15 -15.07
N PRO A 28 8.08 21.90 -15.13
CA PRO A 28 9.37 21.54 -14.58
C PRO A 28 10.51 22.33 -15.24
N LEU A 29 11.51 22.71 -14.45
CA LEU A 29 12.71 23.36 -14.94
C LEU A 29 13.37 22.51 -16.04
N ARG A 30 13.78 23.15 -17.13
CA ARG A 30 14.40 22.54 -18.34
C ARG A 30 13.46 21.71 -19.21
N PHE A 31 12.17 21.69 -18.91
CA PHE A 31 11.14 21.01 -19.72
C PHE A 31 9.98 21.95 -20.07
N GLU A 32 10.21 23.25 -20.00
CA GLU A 32 9.21 24.24 -20.36
C GLU A 32 8.96 24.20 -21.88
N ALA A 33 7.74 23.84 -22.27
CA ALA A 33 7.30 23.87 -23.67
C ALA A 33 6.76 25.24 -24.08
N HIS A 34 6.32 26.04 -23.12
CA HIS A 34 5.70 27.36 -23.30
C HIS A 34 6.14 28.32 -22.20
N ASP A 35 5.80 29.61 -22.38
CA ASP A 35 6.08 30.61 -21.36
C ASP A 35 5.56 30.18 -19.99
N ARG A 36 6.46 30.12 -19.02
CA ARG A 36 6.20 29.66 -17.65
C ARG A 36 5.23 30.55 -16.91
N GLN A 37 5.17 31.83 -17.26
CA GLN A 37 4.28 32.80 -16.60
C GLN A 37 2.82 32.65 -17.04
N THR A 38 2.57 32.08 -18.21
CA THR A 38 1.23 32.00 -18.82
C THR A 38 0.70 30.58 -18.92
N HIS A 39 1.55 29.55 -18.81
CA HIS A 39 1.16 28.16 -19.00
C HIS A 39 1.57 27.29 -17.82
N VAL A 40 0.67 26.44 -17.38
CA VAL A 40 0.85 25.42 -16.33
C VAL A 40 0.53 24.03 -16.88
N CYS A 41 1.04 23.00 -16.23
CA CYS A 41 0.74 21.62 -16.57
C CYS A 41 -0.51 21.14 -15.82
N LYS A 42 -1.49 20.62 -16.54
CA LYS A 42 -2.61 19.91 -15.94
C LYS A 42 -2.23 18.45 -15.70
N LEU A 43 -2.34 17.99 -14.47
CA LEU A 43 -2.03 16.60 -14.12
C LEU A 43 -3.13 15.66 -14.60
N LYS A 44 -2.73 14.57 -15.27
CA LYS A 44 -3.61 13.46 -15.65
C LYS A 44 -3.61 12.34 -14.61
N LYS A 45 -2.52 12.19 -13.88
CA LYS A 45 -2.34 11.21 -12.80
C LYS A 45 -1.80 11.89 -11.56
N SER A 46 -2.02 11.27 -10.41
CA SER A 46 -1.48 11.76 -9.14
C SER A 46 0.04 11.84 -9.16
N LEU A 47 0.59 12.88 -8.57
CA LEU A 47 2.01 13.02 -8.30
C LEU A 47 2.30 12.79 -6.82
N TYR A 48 3.50 12.32 -6.55
CA TYR A 48 4.04 12.19 -5.21
C TYR A 48 3.97 13.51 -4.44
N GLY A 49 3.53 13.46 -3.19
CA GLY A 49 3.44 14.63 -2.31
C GLY A 49 2.12 15.41 -2.35
N LEU A 50 1.19 15.07 -3.24
CA LEU A 50 -0.14 15.64 -3.25
C LEU A 50 -1.06 14.93 -2.25
N LYS A 51 -1.83 15.68 -1.47
CA LYS A 51 -2.84 15.09 -0.55
C LYS A 51 -3.90 14.29 -1.30
N GLN A 52 -4.32 14.76 -2.47
CA GLN A 52 -5.26 14.06 -3.37
C GLN A 52 -4.67 12.72 -3.84
N ALA A 53 -3.35 12.65 -4.08
CA ALA A 53 -2.67 11.45 -4.51
C ALA A 53 -2.83 10.31 -3.51
N VAL A 54 -2.67 10.60 -2.22
CA VAL A 54 -2.84 9.61 -1.15
C VAL A 54 -4.28 9.09 -1.13
N ARG A 55 -5.26 9.98 -1.18
CA ARG A 55 -6.68 9.61 -1.19
C ARG A 55 -7.03 8.73 -2.39
N THR A 56 -6.60 9.13 -3.58
CA THR A 56 -6.85 8.40 -4.82
C THR A 56 -6.19 7.01 -4.79
N TRP A 57 -4.99 6.92 -4.27
CA TRP A 57 -4.28 5.65 -4.05
C TRP A 57 -5.07 4.72 -3.13
N TYR A 58 -5.47 5.19 -1.94
CA TYR A 58 -6.25 4.40 -0.99
C TYR A 58 -7.59 3.95 -1.58
N SER A 59 -8.27 4.82 -2.33
CA SER A 59 -9.53 4.48 -3.01
C SER A 59 -9.35 3.36 -4.04
N LYS A 60 -8.29 3.44 -4.85
CA LYS A 60 -7.98 2.40 -5.84
C LYS A 60 -7.64 1.07 -5.18
N MET A 61 -6.83 1.09 -4.13
CA MET A 61 -6.46 -0.10 -3.36
C MET A 61 -7.67 -0.72 -2.67
N ASP A 62 -8.53 0.10 -2.06
CA ASP A 62 -9.77 -0.34 -1.42
C ASP A 62 -10.69 -1.06 -2.41
N SER A 63 -10.91 -0.49 -3.59
CA SER A 63 -11.71 -1.10 -4.65
C SER A 63 -11.11 -2.43 -5.12
N PHE A 64 -9.81 -2.49 -5.29
CA PHE A 64 -9.12 -3.71 -5.72
C PHE A 64 -9.20 -4.81 -4.66
N LEU A 65 -8.90 -4.50 -3.40
CA LEU A 65 -8.99 -5.48 -2.31
C LEU A 65 -10.42 -5.98 -2.11
N THR A 66 -11.41 -5.09 -2.22
CA THR A 66 -12.83 -5.48 -2.17
C THR A 66 -13.17 -6.43 -3.32
N SER A 67 -12.64 -6.22 -4.51
CA SER A 67 -12.84 -7.14 -5.65
C SER A 67 -12.21 -8.53 -5.45
N LEU A 68 -11.24 -8.64 -4.54
CA LEU A 68 -10.63 -9.91 -4.13
C LEU A 68 -11.29 -10.54 -2.89
N ASP A 69 -12.49 -10.06 -2.51
CA ASP A 69 -13.25 -10.50 -1.34
C ASP A 69 -12.61 -10.19 0.02
N PHE A 70 -11.73 -9.19 0.07
CA PHE A 70 -11.26 -8.67 1.34
C PHE A 70 -12.32 -7.79 2.00
N THR A 71 -12.44 -7.92 3.31
CA THR A 71 -13.29 -7.08 4.14
C THR A 71 -12.44 -6.07 4.88
N LYS A 72 -12.83 -4.80 4.80
CA LYS A 72 -12.18 -3.72 5.53
C LYS A 72 -12.57 -3.76 7.01
N SER A 73 -11.61 -3.62 7.90
CA SER A 73 -11.89 -3.59 9.34
C SER A 73 -12.66 -2.32 9.73
N LYS A 74 -13.61 -2.48 10.63
CA LYS A 74 -14.34 -1.34 11.24
C LYS A 74 -13.49 -0.58 12.27
N ALA A 75 -12.51 -1.25 12.86
CA ALA A 75 -11.65 -0.66 13.89
C ALA A 75 -10.48 0.14 13.29
N ASP A 76 -9.96 -0.28 12.14
CA ASP A 76 -8.87 0.37 11.43
C ASP A 76 -9.11 0.33 9.92
N SER A 77 -9.23 1.50 9.33
CA SER A 77 -9.49 1.66 7.90
C SER A 77 -8.35 1.20 6.98
N ASN A 78 -7.16 0.96 7.53
CA ASN A 78 -6.00 0.47 6.80
C ASN A 78 -5.85 -1.06 6.87
N LEU A 79 -6.68 -1.71 7.68
CA LEU A 79 -6.64 -3.14 7.91
C LEU A 79 -7.72 -3.85 7.08
N TYR A 80 -7.30 -4.85 6.32
CA TYR A 80 -8.17 -5.71 5.52
C TYR A 80 -7.94 -7.16 5.90
N TYR A 81 -8.98 -7.96 5.82
CA TYR A 81 -8.89 -9.39 6.09
C TYR A 81 -9.80 -10.19 5.17
N LYS A 82 -9.40 -11.42 4.93
CA LYS A 82 -10.18 -12.42 4.20
C LYS A 82 -10.01 -13.78 4.89
N VAL A 83 -11.08 -14.56 4.93
CA VAL A 83 -11.04 -15.94 5.40
C VAL A 83 -11.52 -16.85 4.27
N GLU A 84 -10.68 -17.78 3.87
CA GLU A 84 -10.99 -18.74 2.83
C GLU A 84 -10.75 -20.16 3.34
N LYS A 85 -11.82 -21.00 3.33
CA LYS A 85 -11.78 -22.37 3.84
C LYS A 85 -11.26 -22.48 5.30
N GLY A 86 -11.57 -21.49 6.13
CA GLY A 86 -11.12 -21.42 7.52
C GLY A 86 -9.72 -20.85 7.72
N ASN A 87 -8.99 -20.55 6.65
CA ASN A 87 -7.65 -19.96 6.69
C ASN A 87 -7.73 -18.44 6.52
N PRO A 88 -7.19 -17.66 7.46
CA PRO A 88 -7.21 -16.21 7.38
C PRO A 88 -6.00 -15.66 6.62
N VAL A 89 -6.20 -14.53 5.95
CA VAL A 89 -5.15 -13.64 5.51
C VAL A 89 -5.50 -12.22 5.93
N ILE A 90 -4.53 -11.51 6.49
CA ILE A 90 -4.67 -10.15 6.98
C ILE A 90 -3.67 -9.27 6.25
N LEU A 91 -4.12 -8.10 5.83
CA LEU A 91 -3.35 -7.12 5.10
C LEU A 91 -3.47 -5.77 5.79
N LEU A 92 -2.34 -5.14 6.08
CA LEU A 92 -2.26 -3.78 6.61
C LEU A 92 -1.60 -2.88 5.57
N LEU A 93 -2.29 -1.81 5.21
CA LEU A 93 -1.80 -0.81 4.27
C LEU A 93 -1.26 0.40 5.02
N TYR A 94 0.02 0.71 4.83
CA TYR A 94 0.66 1.86 5.47
C TYR A 94 1.44 2.68 4.43
N VAL A 95 0.81 3.70 3.93
CA VAL A 95 1.32 4.62 2.89
C VAL A 95 1.88 3.89 1.67
N TYR A 96 3.19 3.58 1.64
CA TYR A 96 3.87 2.84 0.55
C TYR A 96 4.07 1.38 0.85
N ASP A 97 4.00 1.02 2.12
CA ASP A 97 4.25 -0.32 2.60
C ASP A 97 2.93 -1.07 2.77
N MET A 98 2.98 -2.33 2.45
CA MET A 98 1.90 -3.26 2.69
C MET A 98 2.43 -4.46 3.44
N PHE A 99 1.77 -4.80 4.53
CA PHE A 99 2.12 -5.94 5.36
C PHE A 99 1.05 -7.01 5.19
N VAL A 100 1.48 -8.24 4.90
CA VAL A 100 0.58 -9.37 4.70
C VAL A 100 0.99 -10.50 5.64
N THR A 101 -0.01 -11.05 6.35
CA THR A 101 0.18 -12.19 7.24
C THR A 101 -1.01 -13.13 7.21
N GLY A 102 -0.83 -14.38 7.60
CA GLY A 102 -1.88 -15.38 7.63
C GLY A 102 -1.42 -16.74 7.10
N ASP A 103 -2.27 -17.38 6.32
CA ASP A 103 -1.98 -18.64 5.65
C ASP A 103 -0.99 -18.45 4.50
N ASP A 104 0.05 -19.28 4.44
CA ASP A 104 1.14 -19.15 3.45
C ASP A 104 0.62 -19.22 1.99
N GLY A 105 -0.35 -20.07 1.71
CA GLY A 105 -0.94 -20.21 0.37
C GLY A 105 -1.72 -18.96 -0.06
N LEU A 106 -2.53 -18.42 0.85
CA LEU A 106 -3.30 -17.20 0.61
C LEU A 106 -2.41 -15.96 0.52
N ILE A 107 -1.31 -15.92 1.28
CA ILE A 107 -0.30 -14.85 1.18
C ILE A 107 0.30 -14.84 -0.22
N ILE A 108 0.74 -15.99 -0.74
CA ILE A 108 1.35 -16.10 -2.07
C ILE A 108 0.37 -15.66 -3.16
N ASP A 109 -0.87 -16.15 -3.13
CA ASP A 109 -1.90 -15.77 -4.10
C ASP A 109 -2.20 -14.27 -4.07
N THR A 110 -2.35 -13.70 -2.88
CA THR A 110 -2.60 -12.26 -2.69
C THR A 110 -1.44 -11.43 -3.23
N LYS A 111 -0.21 -11.79 -2.91
CA LYS A 111 1.01 -11.09 -3.39
C LYS A 111 1.09 -11.10 -4.91
N MET A 112 0.85 -12.25 -5.55
CA MET A 112 0.88 -12.35 -7.01
C MET A 112 -0.13 -11.43 -7.68
N LYS A 113 -1.35 -11.36 -7.17
CA LYS A 113 -2.40 -10.45 -7.67
C LYS A 113 -2.02 -8.99 -7.51
N LEU A 114 -1.46 -8.62 -6.37
CA LEU A 114 -1.00 -7.24 -6.09
C LEU A 114 0.19 -6.83 -6.96
N ILE A 115 1.15 -7.73 -7.19
CA ILE A 115 2.31 -7.48 -8.05
C ILE A 115 1.87 -7.20 -9.49
N VAL A 116 0.91 -7.97 -10.00
CA VAL A 116 0.39 -7.80 -11.36
C VAL A 116 -0.35 -6.45 -11.50
N GLU A 117 -1.16 -6.07 -10.53
CA GLU A 117 -1.99 -4.86 -10.62
C GLU A 117 -1.21 -3.56 -10.36
N PHE A 118 -0.27 -3.56 -9.42
CA PHE A 118 0.34 -2.32 -8.90
C PHE A 118 1.85 -2.23 -9.05
N GLU A 119 2.50 -3.11 -9.80
CA GLU A 119 3.96 -3.14 -9.94
C GLU A 119 4.70 -3.13 -8.58
N MET A 120 4.22 -3.92 -7.64
CA MET A 120 4.77 -3.98 -6.30
C MET A 120 6.06 -4.78 -6.25
N LYS A 121 6.93 -4.41 -5.32
CA LYS A 121 8.13 -5.18 -4.97
C LYS A 121 7.87 -6.00 -3.72
N ASP A 122 8.08 -7.30 -3.81
CA ASP A 122 8.08 -8.19 -2.66
C ASP A 122 9.42 -8.06 -1.92
N LEU A 123 9.37 -7.60 -0.67
CA LEU A 123 10.52 -7.48 0.21
C LEU A 123 10.73 -8.72 1.08
N GLY A 124 9.85 -9.73 0.93
CA GLY A 124 9.90 -10.97 1.68
C GLY A 124 9.41 -10.83 3.11
N MET A 125 9.96 -11.69 3.98
CA MET A 125 9.60 -11.68 5.39
C MET A 125 10.19 -10.45 6.09
N MET A 126 9.35 -9.76 6.83
CA MET A 126 9.74 -8.54 7.53
C MET A 126 10.71 -8.86 8.68
N HIS A 127 11.87 -8.22 8.67
CA HIS A 127 12.85 -8.29 9.74
C HIS A 127 12.88 -7.04 10.61
N TYR A 128 12.61 -5.87 10.01
CA TYR A 128 12.62 -4.58 10.69
C TYR A 128 11.48 -3.70 10.18
N PHE A 129 10.85 -2.98 11.08
CA PHE A 129 9.86 -1.96 10.77
C PHE A 129 10.22 -0.66 11.50
N LEU A 130 10.50 0.39 10.74
CA LEU A 130 11.06 1.64 11.27
C LEU A 130 12.37 1.38 12.02
N VAL A 131 12.43 1.70 13.31
CA VAL A 131 13.57 1.42 14.21
C VAL A 131 13.38 0.15 15.06
N TRP A 132 12.34 -0.65 14.76
CA TRP A 132 11.98 -1.81 15.57
C TRP A 132 12.36 -3.09 14.84
N GLY A 133 13.12 -3.95 15.53
CA GLY A 133 13.34 -5.31 15.06
C GLY A 133 12.07 -6.13 15.19
N CYS A 134 11.65 -6.78 14.09
CA CYS A 134 10.51 -7.69 14.11
C CYS A 134 10.99 -9.13 14.05
N GLY A 135 10.89 -9.82 15.17
CA GLY A 135 11.10 -11.26 15.23
C GLY A 135 9.86 -12.04 14.79
N ARG A 136 9.89 -13.36 14.91
CA ARG A 136 8.69 -14.19 14.73
C ARG A 136 7.62 -13.76 15.72
N VAL A 137 6.55 -13.16 15.23
CA VAL A 137 5.43 -12.76 16.07
C VAL A 137 4.59 -14.00 16.41
N GLN A 138 4.50 -14.33 17.69
CA GLN A 138 3.43 -15.19 18.18
C GLN A 138 2.20 -14.32 18.38
N MET A 139 1.15 -14.55 17.63
CA MET A 139 -0.13 -13.92 17.90
C MET A 139 -0.74 -14.58 19.14
N GLY A 140 -0.63 -13.92 20.23
CA GLY A 140 -1.17 -14.28 21.52
C GLY A 140 -0.42 -13.50 22.59
N SER A 141 -1.00 -12.39 23.02
CA SER A 141 -0.57 -11.49 24.09
C SER A 141 0.73 -10.71 23.88
N SER A 142 0.53 -9.41 23.88
CA SER A 142 1.49 -8.30 24.05
C SER A 142 2.51 -8.09 22.95
N LEU A 143 2.44 -6.90 22.36
CA LEU A 143 3.55 -6.23 21.73
C LEU A 143 4.77 -6.30 22.66
N VAL A 144 5.70 -7.18 22.39
CA VAL A 144 6.98 -7.19 23.07
C VAL A 144 7.73 -5.95 22.60
N LYS A 145 7.86 -4.97 23.49
CA LYS A 145 8.79 -3.87 23.33
C LYS A 145 10.18 -4.46 23.15
N GLY A 146 10.71 -4.41 21.93
CA GLY A 146 12.12 -4.66 21.70
C GLY A 146 12.91 -3.58 22.45
N SER A 147 13.83 -4.01 23.29
CA SER A 147 14.77 -3.11 23.94
C SER A 147 15.57 -2.38 22.88
N ILE A 148 15.68 -1.10 23.06
CA ILE A 148 16.62 -0.22 22.36
C ILE A 148 18.06 -0.63 22.72
#